data_91a39a960f31790f757ddecdc97bf16f
#
_entry.id   91a39a960f31790f757ddecdc97bf16f
#
_cell.length_a   1.000
_cell.length_b   1.000
_cell.length_c   1.000
_cell.angle_alpha   90.00
_cell.angle_beta   90.00
_cell.angle_gamma   90.00
#
_symmetry.space_group_name_H-M   'P 1'
#
loop_
_entity.id
_entity.type
_entity.pdbx_description
1 polymer ?
#
loop_
_entity_poly.entity_id
_entity_poly.type
_entity_poly.pdbx_seq_one_letter_code
_entity_poly.pdbx_strand_id
1 'polypeptide(L)'
;MLNFELYIPTKLYFGRGQCGRVGEIAAGRGFRRALICYGGGSAVRSGLLERIKTSLDASGVEHDEFGGIQANPTAECCARMAGFARERGSDLLLAVGGGSVIDTAKMAAHCVRTGRDPWDYTEHRAEPTDSLPVGVVLTIAATGSETSDSAVLTNTATGVKRGLSSEKNRPLFAIMDPELTMTLPPYQTACGIVDILMHTMERYMCTNPDNELIDRISEGLLTSVIDAGRRVMAEPADYEARATLMLAGSLSHNGLTGAGRACGLWAHKLEHEMSALDDRIAHGAGLAVVWPAYLEFFARRGLFTERLERYAEKIWGERTVEGGIEATREYFRSFGMPERLSDFGLTAEDAEYMSCRCTDDGKKTFPSVLPLGLEEVREIYSLCL
;
A
#
# COMPACT_ATOMS: atom_id res chain seq x y z
N MET A 1 20.29 15.05 -6.83
CA MET A 1 20.06 13.79 -6.05
C MET A 1 20.53 14.03 -4.63
N LEU A 2 19.69 13.78 -3.63
CA LEU A 2 20.07 13.87 -2.21
C LEU A 2 20.82 12.61 -1.77
N ASN A 3 21.51 12.66 -0.62
CA ASN A 3 22.06 11.46 0.02
C ASN A 3 20.93 10.57 0.49
N PHE A 4 21.06 9.25 0.33
CA PHE A 4 20.06 8.29 0.74
C PHE A 4 20.68 6.94 1.10
N GLU A 5 19.95 6.14 1.85
CA GLU A 5 20.17 4.71 2.03
C GLU A 5 19.05 3.95 1.35
N LEU A 6 19.38 2.85 0.67
CA LEU A 6 18.39 1.99 0.02
C LEU A 6 18.61 0.55 0.47
N TYR A 7 17.65 0.03 1.22
CA TYR A 7 17.68 -1.32 1.74
C TYR A 7 16.46 -2.12 1.30
N ILE A 8 16.66 -3.11 0.41
CA ILE A 8 15.62 -3.94 -0.18
C ILE A 8 15.96 -5.42 0.07
N PRO A 9 15.81 -5.92 1.31
CA PRO A 9 16.27 -7.25 1.71
C PRO A 9 15.31 -8.37 1.33
N THR A 10 14.03 -8.07 1.04
CA THR A 10 13.00 -9.07 0.80
C THR A 10 13.32 -9.93 -0.42
N LYS A 11 13.44 -11.25 -0.24
CA LYS A 11 13.64 -12.17 -1.34
C LYS A 11 12.31 -12.47 -2.04
N LEU A 12 12.22 -12.15 -3.32
CA LEU A 12 11.04 -12.43 -4.15
C LEU A 12 11.14 -13.82 -4.78
N TYR A 13 10.07 -14.61 -4.66
CA TYR A 13 9.84 -15.86 -5.39
C TYR A 13 8.67 -15.60 -6.33
N PHE A 14 8.99 -15.26 -7.56
CA PHE A 14 8.04 -14.75 -8.54
C PHE A 14 7.74 -15.77 -9.65
N GLY A 15 6.46 -15.90 -10.01
CA GLY A 15 6.00 -16.68 -11.18
C GLY A 15 4.93 -17.72 -10.85
N ARG A 16 4.52 -18.44 -11.89
CA ARG A 16 3.46 -19.46 -11.82
C ARG A 16 3.80 -20.56 -10.83
N GLY A 17 2.81 -20.94 -10.02
CA GLY A 17 2.91 -22.08 -9.09
C GLY A 17 3.84 -21.85 -7.91
N GLN A 18 4.42 -20.66 -7.74
CA GLN A 18 5.38 -20.40 -6.64
C GLN A 18 4.75 -20.57 -5.26
N CYS A 19 3.43 -20.39 -5.13
CA CYS A 19 2.74 -20.60 -3.86
C CYS A 19 2.84 -22.04 -3.34
N GLY A 20 3.05 -23.03 -4.22
CA GLY A 20 3.29 -24.44 -3.82
C GLY A 20 4.63 -24.70 -3.14
N ARG A 21 5.57 -23.73 -3.19
CA ARG A 21 6.92 -23.87 -2.62
C ARG A 21 7.05 -23.30 -1.20
N VAL A 22 5.97 -22.82 -0.62
CA VAL A 22 6.01 -22.14 0.69
C VAL A 22 6.65 -22.99 1.79
N GLY A 23 6.35 -24.29 1.82
CA GLY A 23 6.94 -25.22 2.80
C GLY A 23 8.44 -25.42 2.58
N GLU A 24 8.88 -25.66 1.33
CA GLU A 24 10.31 -25.75 0.97
C GLU A 24 11.05 -24.47 1.40
N ILE A 25 10.47 -23.30 1.13
CA ILE A 25 11.07 -22.01 1.45
C ILE A 25 11.17 -21.79 2.96
N ALA A 26 10.12 -22.13 3.70
CA ALA A 26 10.10 -22.01 5.16
C ALA A 26 11.09 -22.99 5.82
N ALA A 27 11.03 -24.27 5.48
CA ALA A 27 11.93 -25.29 6.00
C ALA A 27 13.40 -25.03 5.65
N GLY A 28 13.68 -24.61 4.40
CA GLY A 28 15.04 -24.26 3.95
C GLY A 28 15.65 -23.05 4.68
N ARG A 29 14.82 -22.26 5.39
CA ARG A 29 15.25 -21.15 6.27
C ARG A 29 15.31 -21.55 7.76
N GLY A 30 14.99 -22.80 8.08
CA GLY A 30 15.03 -23.34 9.43
C GLY A 30 13.78 -23.09 10.25
N PHE A 31 12.70 -22.60 9.66
CA PHE A 31 11.42 -22.42 10.36
C PHE A 31 10.76 -23.77 10.61
N ARG A 32 10.16 -23.91 11.79
CA ARG A 32 9.53 -25.15 12.26
C ARG A 32 8.05 -25.00 12.52
N ARG A 33 7.59 -23.78 12.85
CA ARG A 33 6.19 -23.51 13.16
C ARG A 33 5.75 -22.17 12.60
N ALA A 34 4.89 -22.22 11.58
CA ALA A 34 4.32 -21.04 10.95
C ALA A 34 2.93 -20.71 11.50
N LEU A 35 2.63 -19.43 11.75
CA LEU A 35 1.26 -18.96 11.87
C LEU A 35 0.79 -18.44 10.52
N ILE A 36 -0.18 -19.11 9.90
CA ILE A 36 -0.81 -18.68 8.65
C ILE A 36 -1.83 -17.61 8.98
N CYS A 37 -1.55 -16.35 8.57
CA CYS A 37 -2.39 -15.19 8.81
C CYS A 37 -3.15 -14.84 7.54
N TYR A 38 -4.49 -14.73 7.58
CA TYR A 38 -5.29 -14.46 6.39
C TYR A 38 -6.54 -13.62 6.68
N GLY A 39 -7.11 -13.04 5.62
CA GLY A 39 -8.28 -12.16 5.71
C GLY A 39 -9.61 -12.91 5.66
N GLY A 40 -10.56 -12.34 4.90
CA GLY A 40 -11.98 -12.73 4.87
C GLY A 40 -12.29 -13.87 3.89
N GLY A 41 -11.84 -15.02 3.96
CA GLY A 41 -12.38 -16.21 3.28
C GLY A 41 -12.07 -16.38 1.78
N SER A 42 -11.49 -15.41 1.06
CA SER A 42 -11.11 -15.61 -0.35
C SER A 42 -10.03 -16.67 -0.51
N ALA A 43 -9.00 -16.63 0.35
CA ALA A 43 -7.93 -17.63 0.39
C ALA A 43 -8.45 -19.04 0.74
N VAL A 44 -9.52 -19.12 1.57
CA VAL A 44 -10.22 -20.38 1.87
C VAL A 44 -10.97 -20.88 0.63
N ARG A 45 -11.84 -20.03 0.08
CA ARG A 45 -12.69 -20.42 -1.06
C ARG A 45 -11.93 -20.80 -2.33
N SER A 46 -10.76 -20.19 -2.56
CA SER A 46 -9.89 -20.53 -3.69
C SER A 46 -9.08 -21.82 -3.50
N GLY A 47 -9.13 -22.44 -2.33
CA GLY A 47 -8.30 -23.59 -1.98
C GLY A 47 -6.82 -23.23 -1.74
N LEU A 48 -6.46 -21.94 -1.70
CA LEU A 48 -5.08 -21.49 -1.51
C LEU A 48 -4.53 -21.93 -0.15
N LEU A 49 -5.33 -21.81 0.92
CA LEU A 49 -4.88 -22.22 2.27
C LEU A 49 -4.56 -23.72 2.33
N GLU A 50 -5.37 -24.57 1.71
CA GLU A 50 -5.12 -26.01 1.67
C GLU A 50 -3.83 -26.34 0.92
N ARG A 51 -3.56 -25.63 -0.19
CA ARG A 51 -2.28 -25.78 -0.92
C ARG A 51 -1.09 -25.37 -0.07
N ILE A 52 -1.21 -24.28 0.69
CA ILE A 52 -0.16 -23.80 1.61
C ILE A 52 0.08 -24.81 2.73
N LYS A 53 -0.98 -25.29 3.39
CA LYS A 53 -0.90 -26.29 4.46
C LYS A 53 -0.25 -27.57 3.96
N THR A 54 -0.71 -28.10 2.83
CA THR A 54 -0.11 -29.29 2.20
C THR A 54 1.39 -29.11 1.93
N SER A 55 1.80 -27.92 1.47
CA SER A 55 3.22 -27.62 1.22
C SER A 55 4.03 -27.55 2.51
N LEU A 56 3.49 -26.96 3.58
CA LEU A 56 4.13 -26.91 4.90
C LEU A 56 4.27 -28.30 5.50
N ASP A 57 3.21 -29.11 5.48
CA ASP A 57 3.19 -30.49 5.98
C ASP A 57 4.23 -31.36 5.26
N ALA A 58 4.26 -31.28 3.91
CA ALA A 58 5.23 -32.02 3.10
C ALA A 58 6.69 -31.64 3.40
N SER A 59 6.91 -30.47 3.99
CA SER A 59 8.23 -29.96 4.38
C SER A 59 8.52 -30.07 5.87
N GLY A 60 7.61 -30.67 6.66
CA GLY A 60 7.76 -30.85 8.10
C GLY A 60 7.67 -29.56 8.91
N VAL A 61 6.97 -28.55 8.40
CA VAL A 61 6.73 -27.29 9.11
C VAL A 61 5.33 -27.35 9.72
N GLU A 62 5.27 -27.37 11.04
CA GLU A 62 4.01 -27.29 11.77
C GLU A 62 3.33 -25.93 11.51
N HIS A 63 2.00 -25.90 11.57
CA HIS A 63 1.29 -24.65 11.33
C HIS A 63 0.03 -24.51 12.18
N ASP A 64 -0.30 -23.28 12.51
CA ASP A 64 -1.56 -22.83 13.09
C ASP A 64 -2.19 -21.77 12.15
N GLU A 65 -3.48 -21.48 12.32
CA GLU A 65 -4.20 -20.53 11.49
C GLU A 65 -4.76 -19.38 12.31
N PHE A 66 -4.62 -18.13 11.80
CA PHE A 66 -5.26 -16.94 12.32
C PHE A 66 -5.99 -16.22 11.16
N GLY A 67 -7.30 -16.39 11.09
CA GLY A 67 -8.14 -15.81 10.03
C GLY A 67 -8.96 -14.62 10.49
N GLY A 68 -9.70 -14.02 9.54
CA GLY A 68 -10.66 -12.95 9.81
C GLY A 68 -10.03 -11.56 9.93
N ILE A 69 -8.83 -11.36 9.39
CA ILE A 69 -8.21 -10.03 9.32
C ILE A 69 -9.03 -9.18 8.33
N GLN A 70 -9.53 -8.04 8.80
CA GLN A 70 -10.37 -7.13 8.02
C GLN A 70 -9.52 -6.21 7.13
N ALA A 71 -10.14 -5.64 6.09
CA ALA A 71 -9.64 -4.46 5.43
C ALA A 71 -9.50 -3.33 6.46
N ASN A 72 -8.53 -2.42 6.28
CA ASN A 72 -8.16 -1.43 7.30
C ASN A 72 -7.81 -2.10 8.64
N PRO A 73 -6.61 -2.70 8.75
CA PRO A 73 -6.24 -3.55 9.89
C PRO A 73 -6.24 -2.77 11.19
N THR A 74 -6.72 -3.41 12.27
CA THR A 74 -6.88 -2.76 13.57
C THR A 74 -5.79 -3.16 14.57
N ALA A 75 -5.48 -2.24 15.48
CA ALA A 75 -4.53 -2.48 16.57
C ALA A 75 -4.97 -3.67 17.44
N GLU A 76 -6.28 -3.81 17.67
CA GLU A 76 -6.85 -4.89 18.48
C GLU A 76 -6.70 -6.26 17.79
N CYS A 77 -6.89 -6.33 16.46
CA CYS A 77 -6.67 -7.56 15.71
C CYS A 77 -5.19 -7.96 15.74
N CYS A 78 -4.30 -6.98 15.58
CA CYS A 78 -2.86 -7.15 15.68
C CYS A 78 -2.43 -7.69 17.04
N ALA A 79 -2.94 -7.11 18.14
CA ALA A 79 -2.65 -7.56 19.50
C ALA A 79 -3.10 -9.01 19.74
N ARG A 80 -4.32 -9.39 19.28
CA ARG A 80 -4.82 -10.76 19.37
C ARG A 80 -3.93 -11.74 18.59
N MET A 81 -3.54 -11.38 17.36
CA MET A 81 -2.63 -12.20 16.54
C MET A 81 -1.29 -12.42 17.26
N ALA A 82 -0.70 -11.35 17.80
CA ALA A 82 0.55 -11.46 18.53
C ALA A 82 0.46 -12.35 19.75
N GLY A 83 -0.63 -12.26 20.53
CA GLY A 83 -0.91 -13.14 21.66
C GLY A 83 -1.00 -14.58 21.24
N PHE A 84 -1.77 -14.87 20.19
CA PHE A 84 -1.95 -16.23 19.66
C PHE A 84 -0.62 -16.82 19.12
N ALA A 85 0.14 -16.03 18.33
CA ALA A 85 1.44 -16.48 17.83
C ALA A 85 2.41 -16.85 18.96
N ARG A 86 2.41 -16.06 20.05
CA ARG A 86 3.25 -16.32 21.23
C ARG A 86 2.82 -17.59 21.97
N GLU A 87 1.52 -17.79 22.16
CA GLU A 87 0.96 -18.98 22.79
C GLU A 87 1.32 -20.25 22.02
N ARG A 88 1.27 -20.18 20.68
CA ARG A 88 1.60 -21.30 19.80
C ARG A 88 3.11 -21.52 19.61
N GLY A 89 3.94 -20.59 20.03
CA GLY A 89 5.40 -20.67 19.84
C GLY A 89 5.80 -20.57 18.37
N SER A 90 5.06 -19.76 17.58
CA SER A 90 5.36 -19.57 16.15
C SER A 90 6.72 -18.91 15.96
N ASP A 91 7.50 -19.40 15.01
CA ASP A 91 8.80 -18.84 14.61
C ASP A 91 8.75 -18.09 13.27
N LEU A 92 7.60 -18.16 12.56
CA LEU A 92 7.30 -17.45 11.32
C LEU A 92 5.85 -16.97 11.35
N LEU A 93 5.60 -15.69 10.98
CA LEU A 93 4.27 -15.23 10.57
C LEU A 93 4.18 -15.30 9.05
N LEU A 94 3.27 -16.11 8.52
CA LEU A 94 3.05 -16.27 7.08
C LEU A 94 1.78 -15.51 6.68
N ALA A 95 1.94 -14.30 6.17
CA ALA A 95 0.83 -13.46 5.70
C ALA A 95 0.33 -13.94 4.33
N VAL A 96 -0.88 -14.45 4.26
CA VAL A 96 -1.55 -14.89 3.02
C VAL A 96 -2.66 -13.92 2.68
N GLY A 97 -2.35 -12.92 1.85
CA GLY A 97 -3.30 -11.85 1.58
C GLY A 97 -2.70 -10.65 0.86
N GLY A 98 -3.38 -9.52 0.98
CA GLY A 98 -2.94 -8.20 0.56
C GLY A 98 -2.39 -7.37 1.73
N GLY A 99 -2.28 -6.05 1.50
CA GLY A 99 -1.68 -5.11 2.44
C GLY A 99 -2.18 -5.22 3.88
N SER A 100 -3.50 -5.29 4.10
CA SER A 100 -4.07 -5.37 5.45
C SER A 100 -3.60 -6.59 6.25
N VAL A 101 -3.48 -7.75 5.58
CA VAL A 101 -2.97 -8.97 6.22
C VAL A 101 -1.48 -8.83 6.51
N ILE A 102 -0.73 -8.29 5.55
CA ILE A 102 0.72 -8.11 5.66
C ILE A 102 1.04 -7.11 6.76
N ASP A 103 0.37 -5.97 6.81
CA ASP A 103 0.57 -4.92 7.82
C ASP A 103 0.25 -5.42 9.23
N THR A 104 -0.87 -6.19 9.38
CA THR A 104 -1.19 -6.83 10.66
C THR A 104 -0.07 -7.79 11.09
N ALA A 105 0.45 -8.61 10.16
CA ALA A 105 1.52 -9.55 10.47
C ALA A 105 2.83 -8.84 10.84
N LYS A 106 3.21 -7.77 10.13
CA LYS A 106 4.40 -6.95 10.44
C LYS A 106 4.33 -6.36 11.84
N MET A 107 3.22 -5.73 12.18
CA MET A 107 3.04 -5.10 13.48
C MET A 107 2.92 -6.14 14.60
N ALA A 108 2.22 -7.25 14.36
CA ALA A 108 2.15 -8.36 15.31
C ALA A 108 3.54 -8.98 15.55
N ALA A 109 4.39 -9.05 14.54
CA ALA A 109 5.74 -9.60 14.66
C ALA A 109 6.60 -8.86 15.70
N HIS A 110 6.50 -7.53 15.79
CA HIS A 110 7.12 -6.76 16.88
C HIS A 110 6.53 -7.09 18.23
N CYS A 111 5.19 -7.17 18.31
CA CYS A 111 4.49 -7.43 19.56
C CYS A 111 4.75 -8.85 20.10
N VAL A 112 4.96 -9.84 19.23
CA VAL A 112 5.35 -11.20 19.63
C VAL A 112 6.68 -11.17 20.40
N ARG A 113 7.66 -10.43 19.90
CA ARG A 113 9.00 -10.36 20.49
C ARG A 113 9.06 -9.51 21.76
N THR A 114 8.35 -8.40 21.79
CA THR A 114 8.50 -7.39 22.83
C THR A 114 7.40 -7.43 23.91
N GLY A 115 6.24 -8.02 23.59
CA GLY A 115 5.07 -8.00 24.47
C GLY A 115 4.35 -6.65 24.54
N ARG A 116 4.74 -5.66 23.74
CA ARG A 116 4.16 -4.31 23.76
C ARG A 116 2.85 -4.24 22.98
N ASP A 117 2.06 -3.22 23.26
CA ASP A 117 0.88 -2.87 22.47
C ASP A 117 1.29 -2.39 21.07
N PRO A 118 0.64 -2.84 19.99
CA PRO A 118 0.96 -2.40 18.62
C PRO A 118 0.80 -0.89 18.43
N TRP A 119 -0.12 -0.25 19.15
CA TRP A 119 -0.35 1.18 19.04
C TRP A 119 0.79 2.03 19.62
N ASP A 120 1.57 1.49 20.56
CA ASP A 120 2.75 2.18 21.10
C ASP A 120 3.79 2.48 20.02
N TYR A 121 3.92 1.60 19.03
CA TYR A 121 4.84 1.80 17.90
C TYR A 121 4.35 2.89 16.94
N THR A 122 3.06 2.91 16.61
CA THR A 122 2.50 3.93 15.70
C THR A 122 2.49 5.33 16.32
N GLU A 123 2.50 5.42 17.64
CA GLU A 123 2.61 6.69 18.38
C GLU A 123 4.04 7.05 18.78
N HIS A 124 5.03 6.27 18.33
CA HIS A 124 6.44 6.47 18.67
C HIS A 124 6.72 6.46 20.19
N ARG A 125 5.87 5.78 20.98
CA ARG A 125 6.13 5.51 22.40
C ARG A 125 7.07 4.32 22.60
N ALA A 126 7.27 3.52 21.55
CA ALA A 126 8.21 2.41 21.51
C ALA A 126 8.89 2.33 20.14
N GLU A 127 10.16 1.97 20.15
CA GLU A 127 10.91 1.70 18.93
C GLU A 127 10.87 0.20 18.58
N PRO A 128 10.75 -0.16 17.28
CA PRO A 128 10.74 -1.55 16.82
C PRO A 128 12.17 -2.12 16.83
N THR A 129 12.64 -2.62 17.97
CA THR A 129 14.01 -3.13 18.15
C THR A 129 14.18 -4.57 17.67
N ASP A 130 13.13 -5.40 17.75
CA ASP A 130 13.11 -6.78 17.30
C ASP A 130 11.78 -7.14 16.65
N SER A 131 11.79 -8.13 15.78
CA SER A 131 10.62 -8.59 15.02
C SER A 131 10.71 -10.09 14.76
N LEU A 132 9.59 -10.80 14.89
CA LEU A 132 9.49 -12.16 14.37
C LEU A 132 9.60 -12.10 12.82
N PRO A 133 10.27 -13.10 12.18
CA PRO A 133 10.28 -13.15 10.72
C PRO A 133 8.87 -13.19 10.12
N VAL A 134 8.67 -12.41 9.06
CA VAL A 134 7.43 -12.39 8.28
C VAL A 134 7.72 -12.92 6.89
N GLY A 135 6.94 -13.90 6.43
CA GLY A 135 6.87 -14.35 5.06
C GLY A 135 5.52 -13.94 4.45
N VAL A 136 5.48 -13.74 3.15
CA VAL A 136 4.26 -13.31 2.44
C VAL A 136 3.92 -14.27 1.31
N VAL A 137 2.64 -14.58 1.15
CA VAL A 137 2.03 -15.11 -0.08
C VAL A 137 1.04 -14.04 -0.55
N LEU A 138 1.45 -13.30 -1.59
CA LEU A 138 0.71 -12.12 -2.08
C LEU A 138 -0.49 -12.54 -2.91
N THR A 139 -1.68 -12.02 -2.60
CA THR A 139 -2.92 -12.34 -3.33
C THR A 139 -3.56 -11.16 -4.04
N ILE A 140 -3.06 -9.95 -3.84
CA ILE A 140 -3.49 -8.73 -4.52
C ILE A 140 -2.29 -7.81 -4.76
N ALA A 141 -2.14 -7.34 -5.99
CA ALA A 141 -1.17 -6.31 -6.34
C ALA A 141 -1.77 -4.93 -6.03
N ALA A 142 -1.20 -4.21 -5.06
CA ALA A 142 -1.62 -2.89 -4.62
C ALA A 142 -0.51 -2.20 -3.81
N THR A 143 -0.58 -2.31 -2.48
CA THR A 143 0.19 -1.55 -1.48
C THR A 143 1.71 -1.71 -1.54
N GLY A 144 2.24 -2.77 -2.16
CA GLY A 144 3.68 -3.08 -2.10
C GLY A 144 4.18 -3.47 -0.70
N SER A 145 3.25 -3.76 0.23
CA SER A 145 3.59 -4.09 1.62
C SER A 145 4.49 -5.31 1.75
N GLU A 146 4.46 -6.23 0.79
CA GLU A 146 5.33 -7.41 0.75
C GLU A 146 6.82 -7.10 0.65
N THR A 147 7.18 -5.84 0.31
CA THR A 147 8.57 -5.38 0.21
C THR A 147 8.86 -4.08 0.94
N SER A 148 7.82 -3.37 1.40
CA SER A 148 7.97 -2.06 2.05
C SER A 148 8.38 -2.18 3.52
N ASP A 149 8.92 -1.09 4.02
CA ASP A 149 9.23 -0.88 5.44
C ASP A 149 8.06 -0.30 6.23
N SER A 150 6.94 0.00 5.58
CA SER A 150 5.77 0.59 6.22
C SER A 150 4.74 -0.47 6.61
N ALA A 151 3.98 -0.18 7.65
CA ALA A 151 2.77 -0.88 8.03
C ALA A 151 1.79 0.12 8.64
N VAL A 152 0.50 -0.03 8.37
CA VAL A 152 -0.54 0.90 8.82
C VAL A 152 -1.55 0.15 9.69
N LEU A 153 -1.95 0.75 10.81
CA LEU A 153 -3.01 0.26 11.68
C LEU A 153 -4.05 1.35 11.96
N THR A 154 -5.26 0.92 12.23
CA THR A 154 -6.34 1.77 12.74
C THR A 154 -6.58 1.46 14.21
N ASN A 155 -6.69 2.50 15.04
CA ASN A 155 -7.16 2.37 16.41
C ASN A 155 -8.68 2.61 16.41
N THR A 156 -9.46 1.58 16.67
CA THR A 156 -10.92 1.65 16.59
C THR A 156 -11.53 2.53 17.69
N ALA A 157 -10.84 2.67 18.84
CA ALA A 157 -11.30 3.50 19.93
C ALA A 157 -11.23 5.02 19.64
N THR A 158 -10.25 5.42 18.79
CA THR A 158 -10.02 6.84 18.44
C THR A 158 -10.39 7.17 17.00
N GLY A 159 -10.65 6.14 16.16
CA GLY A 159 -10.85 6.30 14.72
C GLY A 159 -9.61 6.82 13.97
N VAL A 160 -8.42 6.69 14.54
CA VAL A 160 -7.17 7.21 13.95
C VAL A 160 -6.45 6.11 13.19
N LYS A 161 -6.07 6.39 11.94
CA LYS A 161 -5.26 5.52 11.09
C LYS A 161 -3.83 6.07 11.00
N ARG A 162 -2.84 5.27 11.41
CA ARG A 162 -1.42 5.67 11.42
C ARG A 162 -0.50 4.56 10.94
N GLY A 163 0.57 4.97 10.27
CA GLY A 163 1.66 4.09 9.82
C GLY A 163 2.87 4.13 10.73
N LEU A 164 3.62 3.04 10.71
CA LEU A 164 4.98 2.92 11.23
C LEU A 164 5.90 2.53 10.08
N SER A 165 7.01 3.27 9.87
CA SER A 165 8.09 2.86 8.97
C SER A 165 9.29 2.39 9.78
N SER A 166 9.77 1.18 9.47
CA SER A 166 10.94 0.58 10.08
C SER A 166 11.53 -0.48 9.16
N GLU A 167 12.84 -0.57 9.05
CA GLU A 167 13.48 -1.67 8.31
C GLU A 167 13.08 -3.06 8.84
N LYS A 168 12.71 -3.15 10.11
CA LYS A 168 12.21 -4.38 10.75
C LYS A 168 10.83 -4.82 10.25
N ASN A 169 10.08 -3.93 9.59
CA ASN A 169 8.81 -4.26 8.95
C ASN A 169 9.01 -5.05 7.64
N ARG A 170 10.20 -4.99 7.02
CA ARG A 170 10.41 -5.63 5.71
C ARG A 170 10.31 -7.14 5.83
N PRO A 171 9.40 -7.79 5.07
CA PRO A 171 9.28 -9.24 5.07
C PRO A 171 10.59 -9.92 4.63
N LEU A 172 10.86 -11.08 5.20
CA LEU A 172 12.05 -11.87 4.85
C LEU A 172 11.98 -12.43 3.43
N PHE A 173 10.76 -12.80 3.00
CA PHE A 173 10.48 -13.24 1.64
C PHE A 173 9.03 -12.95 1.25
N ALA A 174 8.80 -12.84 -0.05
CA ALA A 174 7.48 -12.77 -0.63
C ALA A 174 7.34 -13.76 -1.78
N ILE A 175 6.28 -14.56 -1.75
CA ILE A 175 5.87 -15.46 -2.82
C ILE A 175 4.81 -14.72 -3.63
N MET A 176 5.12 -14.51 -4.90
CA MET A 176 4.39 -13.67 -5.82
C MET A 176 3.99 -14.49 -7.05
N ASP A 177 2.82 -15.09 -6.98
CA ASP A 177 2.22 -15.88 -8.05
C ASP A 177 1.10 -15.08 -8.72
N PRO A 178 1.30 -14.52 -9.92
CA PRO A 178 0.30 -13.69 -10.59
C PRO A 178 -1.07 -14.36 -10.78
N GLU A 179 -1.10 -15.70 -10.89
CA GLU A 179 -2.36 -16.45 -11.03
C GLU A 179 -3.29 -16.26 -9.83
N LEU A 180 -2.75 -15.99 -8.63
CA LEU A 180 -3.56 -15.74 -7.44
C LEU A 180 -4.40 -14.46 -7.53
N THR A 181 -4.05 -13.55 -8.45
CA THR A 181 -4.77 -12.28 -8.65
C THR A 181 -5.83 -12.34 -9.73
N MET A 182 -5.90 -13.41 -10.55
CA MET A 182 -6.81 -13.50 -11.70
C MET A 182 -8.30 -13.56 -11.30
N THR A 183 -8.59 -13.97 -10.08
CA THR A 183 -9.96 -14.07 -9.57
C THR A 183 -10.41 -12.86 -8.75
N LEU A 184 -9.59 -11.81 -8.69
CA LEU A 184 -9.95 -10.57 -8.01
C LEU A 184 -11.12 -9.89 -8.73
N PRO A 185 -12.09 -9.36 -7.98
CA PRO A 185 -13.14 -8.52 -8.55
C PRO A 185 -12.53 -7.32 -9.30
N PRO A 186 -13.15 -6.88 -10.42
CA PRO A 186 -12.65 -5.75 -11.21
C PRO A 186 -12.41 -4.49 -10.37
N TYR A 187 -13.33 -4.16 -9.46
CA TYR A 187 -13.19 -3.01 -8.56
C TYR A 187 -11.93 -3.09 -7.66
N GLN A 188 -11.63 -4.27 -7.09
CA GLN A 188 -10.42 -4.44 -6.28
C GLN A 188 -9.15 -4.38 -7.14
N THR A 189 -9.19 -4.88 -8.38
CA THR A 189 -8.11 -4.75 -9.33
C THR A 189 -7.86 -3.28 -9.66
N ALA A 190 -8.91 -2.51 -9.93
CA ALA A 190 -8.83 -1.08 -10.21
C ALA A 190 -8.25 -0.29 -9.01
N CYS A 191 -8.75 -0.55 -7.79
CA CYS A 191 -8.18 0.05 -6.58
C CYS A 191 -6.68 -0.27 -6.42
N GLY A 192 -6.28 -1.51 -6.72
CA GLY A 192 -4.86 -1.90 -6.68
C GLY A 192 -4.02 -1.15 -7.70
N ILE A 193 -4.51 -0.98 -8.94
CA ILE A 193 -3.83 -0.21 -9.99
C ILE A 193 -3.62 1.23 -9.55
N VAL A 194 -4.66 1.88 -9.02
CA VAL A 194 -4.56 3.26 -8.52
C VAL A 194 -3.51 3.34 -7.42
N ASP A 195 -3.53 2.45 -6.44
CA ASP A 195 -2.61 2.45 -5.32
C ASP A 195 -1.13 2.29 -5.76
N ILE A 196 -0.86 1.36 -6.71
CA ILE A 196 0.47 1.20 -7.32
C ILE A 196 0.94 2.49 -8.00
N LEU A 197 0.07 3.12 -8.79
CA LEU A 197 0.36 4.39 -9.46
C LEU A 197 0.67 5.48 -8.42
N MET A 198 -0.16 5.60 -7.40
CA MET A 198 -0.06 6.65 -6.40
C MET A 198 1.23 6.61 -5.61
N HIS A 199 1.69 5.43 -5.21
CA HIS A 199 2.98 5.29 -4.53
C HIS A 199 4.15 5.86 -5.35
N THR A 200 4.10 5.75 -6.68
CA THR A 200 5.14 6.30 -7.56
C THR A 200 4.86 7.76 -7.91
N MET A 201 3.61 8.13 -8.22
CA MET A 201 3.23 9.49 -8.61
C MET A 201 3.54 10.51 -7.51
N GLU A 202 3.22 10.20 -6.24
CA GLU A 202 3.53 11.12 -5.14
C GLU A 202 5.04 11.30 -4.93
N ARG A 203 5.82 10.23 -5.06
CA ARG A 203 7.29 10.34 -5.00
C ARG A 203 7.88 11.03 -6.23
N TYR A 204 7.20 10.97 -7.36
CA TYR A 204 7.57 11.71 -8.56
C TYR A 204 7.38 13.22 -8.40
N MET A 205 6.37 13.66 -7.64
CA MET A 205 6.14 15.06 -7.26
C MET A 205 7.04 15.49 -6.09
N CYS A 206 8.36 15.29 -6.25
CA CYS A 206 9.35 15.67 -5.25
C CYS A 206 9.76 17.14 -5.35
N THR A 207 10.27 17.69 -4.23
CA THR A 207 10.69 19.10 -4.16
C THR A 207 12.10 19.36 -4.69
N ASN A 208 12.89 18.31 -4.91
CA ASN A 208 14.22 18.39 -5.52
C ASN A 208 14.20 17.83 -6.96
N PRO A 209 14.46 18.66 -7.98
CA PRO A 209 14.26 18.26 -9.38
C PRO A 209 15.34 17.32 -9.93
N ASP A 210 16.56 17.35 -9.40
CA ASP A 210 17.73 16.72 -10.03
C ASP A 210 17.89 15.24 -9.68
N ASN A 211 17.09 14.38 -10.28
CA ASN A 211 17.25 12.93 -10.13
C ASN A 211 16.74 12.17 -11.36
N GLU A 212 17.37 12.44 -12.52
CA GLU A 212 16.95 11.93 -13.82
C GLU A 212 16.85 10.40 -13.89
N LEU A 213 17.77 9.67 -13.23
CA LEU A 213 17.71 8.20 -13.23
C LEU A 213 16.41 7.70 -12.58
N ILE A 214 16.09 8.23 -11.40
CA ILE A 214 14.86 7.81 -10.68
C ILE A 214 13.61 8.36 -11.37
N ASP A 215 13.69 9.51 -12.04
CA ASP A 215 12.61 10.01 -12.88
C ASP A 215 12.28 9.01 -14.00
N ARG A 216 13.27 8.57 -14.78
CA ARG A 216 13.07 7.60 -15.87
C ARG A 216 12.58 6.24 -15.37
N ILE A 217 13.08 5.77 -14.23
CA ILE A 217 12.59 4.53 -13.61
C ILE A 217 11.11 4.70 -13.22
N SER A 218 10.75 5.83 -12.63
CA SER A 218 9.37 6.14 -12.24
C SER A 218 8.44 6.25 -13.45
N GLU A 219 8.86 6.96 -14.49
CA GLU A 219 8.13 7.12 -15.75
C GLU A 219 7.89 5.77 -16.44
N GLY A 220 8.93 4.94 -16.53
CA GLY A 220 8.81 3.58 -17.08
C GLY A 220 7.89 2.68 -16.26
N LEU A 221 7.94 2.78 -14.93
CA LEU A 221 7.05 2.03 -14.05
C LEU A 221 5.59 2.50 -14.21
N LEU A 222 5.35 3.81 -14.20
CA LEU A 222 4.00 4.38 -14.34
C LEU A 222 3.36 4.00 -15.68
N THR A 223 4.07 4.17 -16.79
CA THR A 223 3.56 3.82 -18.13
C THR A 223 3.30 2.33 -18.26
N SER A 224 4.15 1.49 -17.70
CA SER A 224 3.95 0.02 -17.67
C SER A 224 2.71 -0.37 -16.86
N VAL A 225 2.45 0.29 -15.72
CA VAL A 225 1.24 0.05 -14.91
C VAL A 225 -0.02 0.53 -15.62
N ILE A 226 0.04 1.68 -16.30
CA ILE A 226 -1.08 2.22 -17.10
C ILE A 226 -1.47 1.23 -18.20
N ASP A 227 -0.49 0.71 -18.94
CA ASP A 227 -0.74 -0.23 -20.04
C ASP A 227 -1.22 -1.59 -19.52
N ALA A 228 -0.59 -2.14 -18.48
CA ALA A 228 -1.01 -3.38 -17.86
C ALA A 228 -2.39 -3.25 -17.22
N GLY A 229 -2.71 -2.09 -16.65
CA GLY A 229 -4.02 -1.79 -16.09
C GLY A 229 -5.13 -1.85 -17.14
N ARG A 230 -4.94 -1.21 -18.30
CA ARG A 230 -5.88 -1.30 -19.43
C ARG A 230 -6.11 -2.75 -19.87
N ARG A 231 -5.02 -3.52 -19.99
CA ARG A 231 -5.07 -4.92 -20.42
C ARG A 231 -5.81 -5.80 -19.41
N VAL A 232 -5.48 -5.71 -18.13
CA VAL A 232 -6.10 -6.55 -17.09
C VAL A 232 -7.57 -6.23 -16.85
N MET A 233 -7.97 -4.98 -17.05
CA MET A 233 -9.39 -4.60 -16.95
C MET A 233 -10.21 -5.10 -18.16
N ALA A 234 -9.59 -5.21 -19.33
CA ALA A 234 -10.22 -5.80 -20.53
C ALA A 234 -10.20 -7.34 -20.49
N GLU A 235 -9.08 -7.93 -20.05
CA GLU A 235 -8.88 -9.39 -19.97
C GLU A 235 -8.32 -9.75 -18.56
N PRO A 236 -9.19 -10.06 -17.59
CA PRO A 236 -8.79 -10.33 -16.21
C PRO A 236 -7.80 -11.50 -16.04
N ALA A 237 -7.74 -12.42 -17.00
CA ALA A 237 -6.85 -13.58 -17.00
C ALA A 237 -5.52 -13.33 -17.74
N ASP A 238 -5.25 -12.11 -18.22
CA ASP A 238 -3.97 -11.76 -18.85
C ASP A 238 -2.82 -11.88 -17.84
N TYR A 239 -2.09 -12.98 -17.93
CA TYR A 239 -1.01 -13.29 -17.00
C TYR A 239 0.09 -12.23 -17.00
N GLU A 240 0.52 -11.76 -18.17
CA GLU A 240 1.62 -10.81 -18.29
C GLU A 240 1.23 -9.44 -17.70
N ALA A 241 -0.01 -9.03 -17.89
CA ALA A 241 -0.53 -7.83 -17.25
C ALA A 241 -0.60 -7.98 -15.72
N ARG A 242 -1.10 -9.13 -15.22
CA ARG A 242 -1.09 -9.46 -13.77
C ARG A 242 0.32 -9.49 -13.20
N ALA A 243 1.26 -10.11 -13.91
CA ALA A 243 2.67 -10.20 -13.52
C ALA A 243 3.32 -8.82 -13.46
N THR A 244 3.05 -7.97 -14.46
CA THR A 244 3.54 -6.58 -14.48
C THR A 244 3.01 -5.79 -13.29
N LEU A 245 1.70 -5.82 -13.03
CA LEU A 245 1.10 -5.13 -11.88
C LEU A 245 1.66 -5.63 -10.55
N MET A 246 1.81 -6.94 -10.40
CA MET A 246 2.31 -7.54 -9.16
C MET A 246 3.75 -7.11 -8.85
N LEU A 247 4.64 -7.14 -9.84
CA LEU A 247 6.02 -6.70 -9.68
C LEU A 247 6.09 -5.16 -9.48
N ALA A 248 5.31 -4.42 -10.26
CA ALA A 248 5.25 -2.96 -10.16
C ALA A 248 4.78 -2.50 -8.77
N GLY A 249 3.82 -3.21 -8.14
CA GLY A 249 3.39 -2.94 -6.77
C GLY A 249 4.56 -2.97 -5.79
N SER A 250 5.39 -4.02 -5.86
CA SER A 250 6.60 -4.11 -5.04
C SER A 250 7.58 -2.96 -5.33
N LEU A 251 7.85 -2.67 -6.60
CA LEU A 251 8.83 -1.65 -6.99
C LEU A 251 8.37 -0.22 -6.66
N SER A 252 7.05 0.02 -6.68
CA SER A 252 6.47 1.32 -6.38
C SER A 252 6.67 1.74 -4.91
N HIS A 253 6.78 0.76 -3.98
CA HIS A 253 6.80 1.05 -2.53
C HIS A 253 8.00 0.46 -1.77
N ASN A 254 8.97 -0.16 -2.42
CA ASN A 254 10.15 -0.74 -1.74
C ASN A 254 11.25 0.28 -1.38
N GLY A 255 11.07 1.55 -1.75
CA GLY A 255 12.03 2.64 -1.56
C GLY A 255 12.70 3.12 -2.85
N LEU A 256 12.67 2.33 -3.94
CA LEU A 256 13.38 2.64 -5.19
C LEU A 256 12.93 3.98 -5.78
N THR A 257 11.63 4.21 -5.93
CA THR A 257 11.07 5.42 -6.57
C THR A 257 11.23 6.68 -5.72
N GLY A 258 11.57 6.55 -4.44
CA GLY A 258 11.89 7.64 -3.52
C GLY A 258 13.37 7.89 -3.31
N ALA A 259 14.25 7.06 -3.89
CA ALA A 259 15.69 7.13 -3.64
C ALA A 259 16.28 8.50 -4.05
N GLY A 260 16.93 9.18 -3.09
CA GLY A 260 17.54 10.50 -3.29
C GLY A 260 16.54 11.63 -3.59
N ARG A 261 15.28 11.50 -3.15
CA ARG A 261 14.20 12.48 -3.31
C ARG A 261 13.72 13.03 -1.98
N ALA A 262 13.35 14.31 -1.97
CA ALA A 262 12.58 14.94 -0.90
C ALA A 262 11.10 14.87 -1.27
N CYS A 263 10.43 13.83 -0.84
CA CYS A 263 9.03 13.56 -1.15
C CYS A 263 8.30 13.01 0.09
N GLY A 264 6.98 13.10 0.06
CA GLY A 264 6.09 12.50 1.05
C GLY A 264 4.88 11.87 0.37
N LEU A 265 4.11 11.11 1.11
CA LEU A 265 2.85 10.50 0.65
C LEU A 265 1.68 11.31 1.23
N TRP A 266 1.51 12.54 0.73
CA TRP A 266 0.56 13.49 1.30
C TRP A 266 -0.87 13.24 0.82
N ALA A 267 -1.09 12.84 -0.45
CA ALA A 267 -2.40 12.40 -0.92
C ALA A 267 -2.85 11.13 -0.18
N HIS A 268 -1.93 10.21 0.15
CA HIS A 268 -2.24 9.08 1.03
C HIS A 268 -2.67 9.54 2.43
N LYS A 269 -2.03 10.59 2.98
CA LYS A 269 -2.46 11.14 4.28
C LYS A 269 -3.87 11.69 4.24
N LEU A 270 -4.23 12.39 3.18
CA LEU A 270 -5.59 12.89 2.98
C LEU A 270 -6.57 11.72 2.82
N GLU A 271 -6.25 10.71 2.03
CA GLU A 271 -7.10 9.53 1.87
C GLU A 271 -7.27 8.77 3.19
N HIS A 272 -6.24 8.69 4.03
CA HIS A 272 -6.36 8.02 5.33
C HIS A 272 -7.45 8.62 6.22
N GLU A 273 -7.73 9.92 6.12
CA GLU A 273 -8.84 10.54 6.85
C GLU A 273 -10.19 10.10 6.28
N MET A 274 -10.31 9.91 4.96
CA MET A 274 -11.52 9.39 4.32
C MET A 274 -11.82 7.96 4.78
N SER A 275 -10.84 7.05 4.64
CA SER A 275 -11.02 5.64 5.06
C SER A 275 -11.03 5.42 6.57
N ALA A 276 -10.61 6.41 7.37
CA ALA A 276 -10.79 6.40 8.81
C ALA A 276 -12.19 6.90 9.23
N LEU A 277 -12.84 7.71 8.40
CA LEU A 277 -14.20 8.19 8.61
C LEU A 277 -15.23 7.14 8.19
N ASP A 278 -14.99 6.48 7.06
CA ASP A 278 -15.83 5.38 6.55
C ASP A 278 -14.95 4.23 6.04
N ASP A 279 -14.95 3.12 6.77
CA ASP A 279 -14.15 1.92 6.49
C ASP A 279 -14.57 1.17 5.21
N ARG A 280 -15.74 1.52 4.63
CA ARG A 280 -16.21 1.02 3.34
C ARG A 280 -15.47 1.65 2.15
N ILE A 281 -14.81 2.79 2.35
CA ILE A 281 -14.03 3.44 1.33
C ILE A 281 -12.75 2.62 1.09
N ALA A 282 -12.65 2.01 -0.09
CA ALA A 282 -11.44 1.32 -0.49
C ALA A 282 -10.33 2.33 -0.74
N HIS A 283 -9.13 2.08 -0.19
CA HIS A 283 -7.99 2.99 -0.22
C HIS A 283 -7.67 3.54 -1.62
N GLY A 284 -7.54 2.67 -2.63
CA GLY A 284 -7.30 3.12 -4.00
C GLY A 284 -8.44 3.97 -4.60
N ALA A 285 -9.67 3.75 -4.16
CA ALA A 285 -10.81 4.56 -4.61
C ALA A 285 -10.77 5.97 -4.01
N GLY A 286 -10.43 6.11 -2.73
CA GLY A 286 -10.21 7.42 -2.11
C GLY A 286 -9.04 8.17 -2.74
N LEU A 287 -7.94 7.48 -3.04
CA LEU A 287 -6.80 8.06 -3.76
C LEU A 287 -7.16 8.56 -5.16
N ALA A 288 -8.06 7.86 -5.87
CA ALA A 288 -8.53 8.30 -7.20
C ALA A 288 -9.23 9.65 -7.16
N VAL A 289 -9.92 9.96 -6.07
CA VAL A 289 -10.57 11.28 -5.85
C VAL A 289 -9.55 12.34 -5.44
N VAL A 290 -8.68 12.02 -4.50
CA VAL A 290 -7.76 13.01 -3.91
C VAL A 290 -6.67 13.44 -4.90
N TRP A 291 -6.12 12.51 -5.70
CA TRP A 291 -4.94 12.81 -6.50
C TRP A 291 -5.12 13.88 -7.56
N PRO A 292 -6.15 13.83 -8.43
CA PRO A 292 -6.34 14.89 -9.40
C PRO A 292 -6.57 16.25 -8.77
N ALA A 293 -7.28 16.32 -7.65
CA ALA A 293 -7.50 17.54 -6.88
C ALA A 293 -6.19 18.09 -6.28
N TYR A 294 -5.32 17.19 -5.77
CA TYR A 294 -4.00 17.54 -5.28
C TYR A 294 -3.11 18.16 -6.37
N LEU A 295 -3.08 17.59 -7.57
CA LEU A 295 -2.34 18.13 -8.70
C LEU A 295 -2.92 19.49 -9.13
N GLU A 296 -4.23 19.60 -9.22
CA GLU A 296 -4.94 20.82 -9.60
C GLU A 296 -4.68 21.98 -8.61
N PHE A 297 -4.62 21.67 -7.30
CA PHE A 297 -4.25 22.64 -6.25
C PHE A 297 -2.89 23.30 -6.53
N PHE A 298 -1.87 22.52 -6.89
CA PHE A 298 -0.55 23.06 -7.22
C PHE A 298 -0.51 23.75 -8.58
N ALA A 299 -1.20 23.21 -9.59
CA ALA A 299 -1.27 23.79 -10.93
C ALA A 299 -1.89 25.19 -10.90
N ARG A 300 -3.01 25.39 -10.18
CA ARG A 300 -3.68 26.69 -10.02
C ARG A 300 -2.79 27.75 -9.37
N ARG A 301 -1.76 27.35 -8.63
CA ARG A 301 -0.79 28.25 -7.98
C ARG A 301 0.51 28.43 -8.74
N GLY A 302 0.65 27.82 -9.90
CA GLY A 302 1.91 27.84 -10.66
C GLY A 302 3.06 27.18 -9.91
N LEU A 303 2.75 26.19 -9.04
CA LEU A 303 3.73 25.42 -8.29
C LEU A 303 3.97 24.05 -8.94
N PHE A 304 5.14 23.48 -8.78
CA PHE A 304 5.57 22.26 -9.47
C PHE A 304 5.48 22.32 -11.00
N THR A 305 5.48 23.49 -11.63
CA THR A 305 5.17 23.66 -13.05
C THR A 305 5.97 22.73 -13.95
N GLU A 306 7.31 22.76 -13.87
CA GLU A 306 8.17 21.89 -14.69
C GLU A 306 7.91 20.38 -14.43
N ARG A 307 7.60 20.03 -13.19
CA ARG A 307 7.30 18.65 -12.82
C ARG A 307 5.93 18.21 -13.31
N LEU A 308 4.93 19.07 -13.26
CA LEU A 308 3.60 18.84 -13.81
C LEU A 308 3.60 18.76 -15.34
N GLU A 309 4.38 19.63 -16.02
CA GLU A 309 4.58 19.55 -17.47
C GLU A 309 5.24 18.22 -17.86
N ARG A 310 6.30 17.82 -17.14
CA ARG A 310 6.96 16.53 -17.35
C ARG A 310 6.02 15.34 -17.07
N TYR A 311 5.20 15.42 -16.03
CA TYR A 311 4.17 14.44 -15.73
C TYR A 311 3.17 14.29 -16.88
N ALA A 312 2.65 15.41 -17.40
CA ALA A 312 1.73 15.40 -18.53
C ALA A 312 2.38 14.76 -19.78
N GLU A 313 3.58 15.21 -20.14
CA GLU A 313 4.28 14.74 -21.33
C GLU A 313 4.72 13.27 -21.23
N LYS A 314 5.44 12.90 -20.15
CA LYS A 314 6.12 11.59 -20.08
C LYS A 314 5.20 10.44 -19.68
N ILE A 315 4.14 10.72 -18.93
CA ILE A 315 3.25 9.68 -18.43
C ILE A 315 1.99 9.56 -19.29
N TRP A 316 1.46 10.70 -19.73
CA TRP A 316 0.19 10.75 -20.45
C TRP A 316 0.31 11.10 -21.95
N GLY A 317 1.46 11.63 -22.39
CA GLY A 317 1.64 12.11 -23.75
C GLY A 317 0.93 13.44 -24.03
N GLU A 318 0.53 14.16 -22.97
CA GLU A 318 -0.21 15.41 -23.05
C GLU A 318 0.71 16.63 -23.15
N ARG A 319 0.24 17.68 -23.80
CA ARG A 319 1.03 18.89 -24.05
C ARG A 319 0.85 19.97 -22.98
N THR A 320 -0.15 19.85 -22.14
CA THR A 320 -0.50 20.82 -21.11
C THR A 320 -0.65 20.13 -19.76
N VAL A 321 -0.43 20.88 -18.70
CA VAL A 321 -0.64 20.40 -17.31
C VAL A 321 -2.09 19.95 -17.10
N GLU A 322 -3.04 20.75 -17.58
CA GLU A 322 -4.46 20.45 -17.49
C GLU A 322 -4.81 19.15 -18.22
N GLY A 323 -4.22 18.95 -19.44
CA GLY A 323 -4.38 17.72 -20.20
C GLY A 323 -3.88 16.50 -19.42
N GLY A 324 -2.72 16.58 -18.77
CA GLY A 324 -2.18 15.51 -17.96
C GLY A 324 -3.04 15.18 -16.72
N ILE A 325 -3.60 16.21 -16.07
CA ILE A 325 -4.53 16.02 -14.95
C ILE A 325 -5.83 15.37 -15.42
N GLU A 326 -6.38 15.84 -16.55
CA GLU A 326 -7.63 15.25 -17.09
C GLU A 326 -7.40 13.82 -17.59
N ALA A 327 -6.29 13.51 -18.26
CA ALA A 327 -5.93 12.15 -18.65
C ALA A 327 -5.85 11.21 -17.43
N THR A 328 -5.39 11.71 -16.28
CA THR A 328 -5.40 10.94 -15.02
C THR A 328 -6.83 10.65 -14.57
N ARG A 329 -7.73 11.66 -14.58
CA ARG A 329 -9.15 11.48 -14.24
C ARG A 329 -9.84 10.50 -15.17
N GLU A 330 -9.64 10.66 -16.49
CA GLU A 330 -10.22 9.76 -17.50
C GLU A 330 -9.75 8.30 -17.32
N TYR A 331 -8.47 8.12 -17.02
CA TYR A 331 -7.93 6.79 -16.75
C TYR A 331 -8.61 6.14 -15.54
N PHE A 332 -8.75 6.84 -14.42
CA PHE A 332 -9.43 6.32 -13.22
C PHE A 332 -10.92 6.10 -13.48
N ARG A 333 -11.57 7.04 -14.15
CA ARG A 333 -12.99 6.95 -14.58
C ARG A 333 -13.24 5.72 -15.45
N SER A 334 -12.30 5.39 -16.36
CA SER A 334 -12.43 4.25 -17.26
C SER A 334 -12.52 2.91 -16.53
N PHE A 335 -12.08 2.86 -15.28
CA PHE A 335 -12.17 1.69 -14.39
C PHE A 335 -13.31 1.78 -13.39
N GLY A 336 -14.20 2.76 -13.53
CA GLY A 336 -15.32 2.98 -12.62
C GLY A 336 -14.90 3.48 -11.23
N MET A 337 -13.76 4.15 -11.14
CA MET A 337 -13.36 4.77 -9.87
C MET A 337 -14.21 6.03 -9.61
N PRO A 338 -14.51 6.32 -8.33
CA PRO A 338 -15.19 7.55 -7.94
C PRO A 338 -14.36 8.77 -8.30
N GLU A 339 -15.04 9.89 -8.55
CA GLU A 339 -14.43 11.15 -8.95
C GLU A 339 -14.54 12.23 -7.88
N ARG A 340 -15.49 12.07 -6.94
CA ARG A 340 -15.83 13.09 -5.94
C ARG A 340 -16.10 12.46 -4.57
N LEU A 341 -15.97 13.28 -3.52
CA LEU A 341 -16.36 12.90 -2.16
C LEU A 341 -17.83 12.50 -2.07
N SER A 342 -18.70 13.17 -2.84
CA SER A 342 -20.14 12.85 -2.89
C SER A 342 -20.45 11.43 -3.40
N ASP A 343 -19.55 10.81 -4.19
CA ASP A 343 -19.72 9.42 -4.65
C ASP A 343 -19.62 8.42 -3.49
N PHE A 344 -18.99 8.82 -2.40
CA PHE A 344 -18.95 8.08 -1.13
C PHE A 344 -20.04 8.53 -0.14
N GLY A 345 -20.85 9.53 -0.50
CA GLY A 345 -21.81 10.16 0.41
C GLY A 345 -21.18 11.14 1.40
N LEU A 346 -19.91 11.51 1.19
CA LEU A 346 -19.22 12.50 2.01
C LEU A 346 -19.62 13.93 1.58
N THR A 347 -19.69 14.80 2.56
CA THR A 347 -20.19 16.18 2.43
C THR A 347 -19.08 17.21 2.62
N ALA A 348 -19.40 18.49 2.43
CA ALA A 348 -18.48 19.59 2.75
C ALA A 348 -18.16 19.68 4.26
N GLU A 349 -19.10 19.25 5.13
CA GLU A 349 -18.87 19.18 6.57
C GLU A 349 -17.85 18.08 6.91
N ASP A 350 -17.95 16.93 6.24
CA ASP A 350 -16.97 15.85 6.37
C ASP A 350 -15.59 16.30 5.88
N ALA A 351 -15.53 17.04 4.77
CA ALA A 351 -14.27 17.60 4.24
C ALA A 351 -13.61 18.56 5.26
N GLU A 352 -14.38 19.40 5.93
CA GLU A 352 -13.88 20.27 7.00
C GLU A 352 -13.38 19.44 8.20
N TYR A 353 -14.15 18.45 8.63
CA TYR A 353 -13.76 17.55 9.71
C TYR A 353 -12.45 16.81 9.42
N MET A 354 -12.31 16.25 8.21
CA MET A 354 -11.10 15.58 7.75
C MET A 354 -9.90 16.53 7.72
N SER A 355 -10.11 17.79 7.28
CA SER A 355 -9.05 18.80 7.24
C SER A 355 -8.51 19.14 8.65
N CYS A 356 -9.39 19.32 9.60
CA CYS A 356 -9.03 19.57 11.00
C CYS A 356 -8.27 18.38 11.58
N ARG A 357 -8.75 17.16 11.40
CA ARG A 357 -8.10 15.94 11.90
C ARG A 357 -6.72 15.72 11.29
N CYS A 358 -6.61 15.85 9.98
CA CYS A 358 -5.37 15.63 9.24
C CYS A 358 -4.24 16.53 9.74
N THR A 359 -4.59 17.79 10.06
CA THR A 359 -3.66 18.84 10.48
C THR A 359 -3.59 19.07 11.98
N ASP A 360 -4.29 18.26 12.80
CA ASP A 360 -4.40 18.47 14.26
C ASP A 360 -4.86 19.91 14.57
N ASP A 361 -6.00 20.30 13.99
CA ASP A 361 -6.57 21.65 14.10
C ASP A 361 -5.57 22.77 13.70
N GLY A 362 -4.79 22.54 12.64
CA GLY A 362 -3.82 23.49 12.12
C GLY A 362 -2.47 23.52 12.85
N LYS A 363 -2.25 22.64 13.83
CA LYS A 363 -0.96 22.55 14.55
C LYS A 363 0.12 21.83 13.75
N LYS A 364 -0.28 21.03 12.76
CA LYS A 364 0.64 20.26 11.90
C LYS A 364 0.59 20.75 10.48
N THR A 365 1.75 20.75 9.83
CA THR A 365 1.91 21.00 8.41
C THR A 365 2.69 19.86 7.78
N PHE A 366 2.40 19.55 6.51
CA PHE A 366 3.16 18.56 5.73
C PHE A 366 4.17 19.28 4.85
N PRO A 367 5.46 18.89 4.90
CA PRO A 367 6.48 19.54 4.10
C PRO A 367 6.28 19.24 2.60
N SER A 368 6.14 20.29 1.81
CA SER A 368 6.02 20.25 0.36
C SER A 368 6.63 21.55 -0.22
N VAL A 369 6.53 21.74 -1.54
CA VAL A 369 6.94 23.02 -2.19
C VAL A 369 6.18 24.21 -1.61
N LEU A 370 4.95 24.02 -1.24
CA LEU A 370 4.16 24.86 -0.33
C LEU A 370 3.80 23.97 0.86
N PRO A 371 4.17 24.33 2.10
CA PRO A 371 3.76 23.57 3.28
C PRO A 371 2.23 23.44 3.34
N LEU A 372 1.74 22.21 3.44
CA LEU A 372 0.29 21.94 3.48
C LEU A 372 -0.18 22.02 4.93
N GLY A 373 -0.77 23.15 5.29
CA GLY A 373 -1.46 23.38 6.54
C GLY A 373 -2.97 23.19 6.40
N LEU A 374 -3.73 23.69 7.38
CA LEU A 374 -5.18 23.52 7.43
C LEU A 374 -5.89 24.14 6.22
N GLU A 375 -5.49 25.34 5.79
CA GLU A 375 -6.13 26.03 4.69
C GLU A 375 -5.86 25.34 3.34
N GLU A 376 -4.61 24.87 3.13
CA GLU A 376 -4.25 24.13 1.92
C GLU A 376 -4.99 22.79 1.83
N VAL A 377 -5.10 22.08 2.96
CA VAL A 377 -5.83 20.80 3.02
C VAL A 377 -7.33 21.00 2.79
N ARG A 378 -7.94 22.05 3.37
CA ARG A 378 -9.33 22.46 3.10
C ARG A 378 -9.58 22.69 1.62
N GLU A 379 -8.66 23.41 0.97
CA GLU A 379 -8.81 23.70 -0.45
C GLU A 379 -8.68 22.44 -1.29
N ILE A 380 -7.73 21.54 -0.99
CA ILE A 380 -7.62 20.28 -1.72
C ILE A 380 -8.90 19.46 -1.58
N TYR A 381 -9.47 19.32 -0.38
CA TYR A 381 -10.75 18.61 -0.21
C TYR A 381 -11.93 19.36 -0.88
N SER A 382 -11.91 20.69 -0.91
CA SER A 382 -12.91 21.47 -1.65
C SER A 382 -12.88 21.17 -3.16
N LEU A 383 -11.70 20.87 -3.74
CA LEU A 383 -11.55 20.42 -5.11
C LEU A 383 -12.02 18.98 -5.35
N CYS A 384 -12.22 18.20 -4.28
CA CYS A 384 -12.78 16.86 -4.33
C CYS A 384 -14.32 16.83 -4.25
N LEU A 385 -15.00 17.93 -3.93
CA LEU A 385 -16.46 18.04 -3.87
C LEU A 385 -17.07 18.17 -5.26
#